data_bd78587165d27cf7ad035d2d3d1bf2da
#
_entry.id   bd78587165d27cf7ad035d2d3d1bf2da
#
_cell.length_a   1.000
_cell.length_b   1.000
_cell.length_c   1.000
_cell.angle_alpha   90.00
_cell.angle_beta   90.00
_cell.angle_gamma   90.00
#
_symmetry.space_group_name_H-M   'P 1'
#
loop_
_entity.id
_entity.type
_entity.pdbx_description
1 polymer ?
#
loop_
_entity_poly.entity_id
_entity_poly.type
_entity_poly.pdbx_seq_one_letter_code
_entity_poly.pdbx_strand_id
1 'polypeptide(L)'
;GLRHVVRPYLDYQLSDYSFQQDVLIPFDVEDTLDDRHRVRMGLNQLFQTKRSNQTKRFAEMDIYTHYLVDEPTDESFDRVYADARMALTDRWHLDGLAVLDGNRGSIPLMISRVRYDRDDVRFSFEHFLRDQTQSLYTARMDLFPGQRYSAQGYVRYEDENQDIESAAITFFTKQCCLRYGLGYRLSRTDEHQIRFSVHLAAFDR
;
A
#
# COMPACT_ATOMS: atom_id res chain seq x y z
N GLY A 1 -8.27 17.92 23.65
CA GLY A 1 -8.10 18.97 22.63
C GLY A 1 -7.53 18.38 21.36
N LEU A 2 -7.93 18.93 20.23
CA LEU A 2 -7.38 18.62 18.90
C LEU A 2 -6.20 19.55 18.63
N ARG A 3 -5.09 19.01 18.10
CA ARG A 3 -3.94 19.77 17.60
C ARG A 3 -3.72 19.41 16.15
N HIS A 4 -3.70 20.42 15.28
CA HIS A 4 -3.31 20.30 13.89
C HIS A 4 -1.93 20.95 13.71
N VAL A 5 -1.00 20.21 13.13
CA VAL A 5 0.36 20.69 12.83
C VAL A 5 0.56 20.58 11.33
N VAL A 6 0.89 21.70 10.70
CA VAL A 6 1.24 21.78 9.28
C VAL A 6 2.73 22.02 9.16
N ARG A 7 3.43 21.21 8.38
CA ARG A 7 4.87 21.29 8.14
C ARG A 7 5.09 21.39 6.63
N PRO A 8 5.32 22.60 6.11
CA PRO A 8 5.81 22.72 4.76
C PRO A 8 7.24 22.18 4.67
N TYR A 9 7.58 21.57 3.56
CA TYR A 9 8.95 21.11 3.31
C TYR A 9 9.32 21.26 1.85
N LEU A 10 10.63 21.29 1.61
CA LEU A 10 11.22 21.34 0.30
C LEU A 10 12.49 20.49 0.35
N ASP A 11 12.52 19.47 -0.50
CA ASP A 11 13.62 18.52 -0.63
C ASP A 11 14.17 18.61 -2.06
N TYR A 12 15.48 18.72 -2.18
CA TYR A 12 16.16 18.63 -3.47
C TYR A 12 16.76 17.24 -3.63
N GLN A 13 16.47 16.60 -4.75
CA GLN A 13 16.95 15.28 -5.08
C GLN A 13 17.72 15.32 -6.39
N LEU A 14 18.99 14.97 -6.30
CA LEU A 14 19.87 14.75 -7.44
C LEU A 14 20.32 13.29 -7.40
N SER A 15 19.99 12.53 -8.44
CA SER A 15 20.49 11.17 -8.65
C SER A 15 21.05 11.14 -10.06
N ASP A 16 22.37 10.94 -10.15
CA ASP A 16 23.08 10.75 -11.42
C ASP A 16 23.63 9.32 -11.42
N TYR A 17 23.05 8.49 -12.25
CA TYR A 17 23.44 7.08 -12.39
C TYR A 17 24.22 6.91 -13.69
N SER A 18 25.55 6.92 -13.60
CA SER A 18 26.45 6.67 -14.73
C SER A 18 26.47 5.21 -15.22
N PHE A 19 25.60 4.34 -14.68
CA PHE A 19 25.51 2.93 -15.09
C PHE A 19 24.57 2.74 -16.28
N GLN A 20 24.98 1.92 -17.24
CA GLN A 20 24.10 1.49 -18.33
C GLN A 20 22.92 0.71 -17.75
N GLN A 21 21.71 1.25 -17.91
CA GLN A 21 20.44 0.67 -17.45
C GLN A 21 20.15 -0.72 -18.03
N ASP A 22 20.81 -1.08 -19.14
CA ASP A 22 20.60 -2.35 -19.85
C ASP A 22 21.05 -3.61 -19.06
N VAL A 23 21.71 -3.42 -17.90
CA VAL A 23 22.27 -4.54 -17.10
C VAL A 23 21.44 -4.83 -15.85
N LEU A 24 20.59 -3.92 -15.42
CA LEU A 24 19.81 -4.12 -14.20
C LEU A 24 18.39 -4.57 -14.55
N ILE A 25 17.99 -5.72 -14.04
CA ILE A 25 16.61 -6.19 -14.09
C ILE A 25 15.87 -5.50 -12.94
N PRO A 26 14.99 -4.50 -13.18
CA PRO A 26 14.23 -3.88 -12.12
C PRO A 26 13.25 -4.89 -11.52
N PHE A 27 13.34 -5.14 -10.22
CA PHE A 27 12.41 -6.00 -9.50
C PHE A 27 11.14 -5.27 -9.11
N ASP A 28 11.21 -3.93 -9.00
CA ASP A 28 10.08 -3.05 -8.65
C ASP A 28 10.16 -1.73 -9.43
N VAL A 29 9.06 -1.00 -9.49
CA VAL A 29 9.00 0.36 -10.09
C VAL A 29 9.93 1.34 -9.35
N GLU A 30 10.19 1.10 -8.07
CA GLU A 30 11.15 1.87 -7.27
C GLU A 30 12.61 1.57 -7.61
N ASP A 31 12.89 0.42 -8.22
CA ASP A 31 14.23 -0.01 -8.63
C ASP A 31 14.67 0.58 -9.98
N THR A 32 13.81 1.33 -10.67
CA THR A 32 14.22 2.09 -11.85
C THR A 32 15.17 3.21 -11.44
N LEU A 33 16.45 2.99 -11.70
CA LEU A 33 17.52 3.95 -11.47
C LEU A 33 17.50 4.99 -12.61
N ASP A 34 16.54 5.90 -12.56
CA ASP A 34 16.50 7.02 -13.50
C ASP A 34 17.31 8.19 -12.95
N ASP A 35 18.03 8.88 -13.83
CA ASP A 35 18.61 10.17 -13.52
C ASP A 35 17.47 11.10 -13.08
N ARG A 36 17.57 11.58 -11.85
CA ARG A 36 16.51 12.39 -11.26
C ARG A 36 17.09 13.71 -10.76
N HIS A 37 16.70 14.78 -11.42
CA HIS A 37 17.00 16.13 -10.98
C HIS A 37 15.68 16.85 -10.69
N ARG A 38 15.25 16.78 -9.44
CA ARG A 38 13.93 17.28 -9.04
C ARG A 38 13.93 17.95 -7.68
N VAL A 39 13.02 18.89 -7.52
CA VAL A 39 12.66 19.50 -6.25
C VAL A 39 11.31 18.95 -5.81
N ARG A 40 11.25 18.26 -4.69
CA ARG A 40 10.00 17.86 -4.05
C ARG A 40 9.56 18.95 -3.09
N MET A 41 8.35 19.43 -3.26
CA MET A 41 7.74 20.41 -2.36
C MET A 41 6.41 19.88 -1.84
N GLY A 42 6.14 20.06 -0.55
CA GLY A 42 4.95 19.49 0.03
C GLY A 42 4.55 20.06 1.38
N LEU A 43 3.40 19.56 1.83
CA LEU A 43 2.77 19.90 3.10
C LEU A 43 2.45 18.62 3.86
N ASN A 44 3.21 18.35 4.91
CA ASN A 44 2.88 17.26 5.83
C ASN A 44 1.97 17.80 6.93
N GLN A 45 0.81 17.15 7.12
CA GLN A 45 -0.22 17.53 8.07
C GLN A 45 -0.41 16.44 9.11
N LEU A 46 -0.26 16.80 10.37
CA LEU A 46 -0.41 15.87 11.49
C LEU A 46 -1.59 16.29 12.36
N PHE A 47 -2.51 15.36 12.56
CA PHE A 47 -3.64 15.54 13.45
C PHE A 47 -3.45 14.72 14.72
N GLN A 48 -3.42 15.40 15.85
CA GLN A 48 -3.13 14.82 17.14
C GLN A 48 -4.27 15.11 18.13
N THR A 49 -4.56 14.15 18.98
CA THR A 49 -5.50 14.32 20.08
C THR A 49 -4.81 14.03 21.42
N LYS A 50 -5.21 14.74 22.46
CA LYS A 50 -4.74 14.46 23.81
C LYS A 50 -5.76 13.59 24.52
N ARG A 51 -5.42 12.33 24.79
CA ARG A 51 -6.25 11.38 25.53
C ARG A 51 -5.41 10.80 26.69
N SER A 52 -5.98 10.78 27.88
CA SER A 52 -5.31 10.24 29.07
C SER A 52 -3.91 10.82 29.31
N ASN A 53 -3.75 12.12 29.16
CA ASN A 53 -2.49 12.87 29.28
C ASN A 53 -1.39 12.51 28.27
N GLN A 54 -1.68 11.68 27.27
CA GLN A 54 -0.77 11.32 26.18
C GLN A 54 -1.25 11.95 24.87
N THR A 55 -0.32 12.45 24.08
CA THR A 55 -0.59 12.93 22.74
C THR A 55 -0.56 11.75 21.78
N LYS A 56 -1.71 11.41 21.19
CA LYS A 56 -1.83 10.37 20.16
C LYS A 56 -2.01 11.02 18.80
N ARG A 57 -1.25 10.58 17.83
CA ARG A 57 -1.48 10.89 16.39
C ARG A 57 -2.60 9.99 15.92
N PHE A 58 -3.66 10.57 15.35
CA PHE A 58 -4.77 9.81 14.81
C PHE A 58 -4.90 9.94 13.28
N ALA A 59 -4.34 11.01 12.69
CA ALA A 59 -4.27 11.14 11.24
C ALA A 59 -2.98 11.86 10.83
N GLU A 60 -2.50 11.50 9.66
CA GLU A 60 -1.39 12.12 8.95
C GLU A 60 -1.75 12.19 7.47
N MET A 61 -1.46 13.32 6.85
CA MET A 61 -1.64 13.52 5.41
C MET A 61 -0.40 14.24 4.87
N ASP A 62 0.14 13.72 3.77
CA ASP A 62 1.23 14.34 3.03
C ASP A 62 0.76 14.66 1.62
N ILE A 63 0.82 15.92 1.23
CA ILE A 63 0.48 16.37 -0.12
C ILE A 63 1.73 16.98 -0.72
N TYR A 64 2.18 16.47 -1.85
CA TYR A 64 3.40 16.95 -2.48
C TYR A 64 3.36 16.86 -4.00
N THR A 65 4.25 17.61 -4.62
CA THR A 65 4.55 17.55 -6.05
C THR A 65 6.06 17.59 -6.28
N HIS A 66 6.48 17.22 -7.47
CA HIS A 66 7.87 17.37 -7.92
C HIS A 66 7.94 18.43 -9.01
N TYR A 67 8.95 19.29 -8.90
CA TYR A 67 9.39 20.16 -9.96
C TYR A 67 10.61 19.51 -10.62
N LEU A 68 10.52 19.22 -11.91
CA LEU A 68 11.56 18.60 -12.72
C LEU A 68 12.48 19.70 -13.26
N VAL A 69 13.78 19.67 -12.95
CA VAL A 69 14.71 20.76 -13.23
C VAL A 69 15.23 20.70 -14.67
N ASP A 70 15.45 19.49 -15.20
CA ASP A 70 16.12 19.26 -16.49
C ASP A 70 15.15 18.95 -17.65
N GLU A 71 13.85 18.89 -17.41
CA GLU A 71 12.91 18.64 -18.48
C GLU A 71 12.53 19.96 -19.19
N PRO A 72 12.85 20.11 -20.49
CA PRO A 72 12.55 21.31 -21.26
C PRO A 72 11.09 21.40 -21.72
N THR A 73 10.20 20.59 -21.17
CA THR A 73 8.80 20.54 -21.56
C THR A 73 7.96 21.50 -20.71
N ASP A 74 6.83 21.97 -21.26
CA ASP A 74 5.85 22.82 -20.56
C ASP A 74 5.27 22.15 -19.29
N GLU A 75 5.67 20.92 -19.00
CA GLU A 75 5.25 20.11 -17.85
C GLU A 75 6.31 20.08 -16.74
N SER A 76 6.83 21.26 -16.34
CA SER A 76 7.85 21.36 -15.26
C SER A 76 7.34 20.84 -13.91
N PHE A 77 6.04 20.83 -13.70
CA PHE A 77 5.42 20.21 -12.53
C PHE A 77 4.91 18.81 -12.89
N ASP A 78 5.40 17.84 -12.14
CA ASP A 78 4.87 16.50 -12.14
C ASP A 78 3.46 16.49 -11.51
N ARG A 79 2.94 15.35 -11.32
CA ARG A 79 1.65 15.09 -10.67
C ARG A 79 1.63 15.55 -9.22
N VAL A 80 0.45 15.75 -8.69
CA VAL A 80 0.24 15.96 -7.25
C VAL A 80 -0.03 14.62 -6.58
N TYR A 81 0.72 14.33 -5.53
CA TYR A 81 0.63 13.13 -4.72
C TYR A 81 -0.03 13.46 -3.39
N ALA A 82 -0.94 12.62 -2.96
CA ALA A 82 -1.59 12.73 -1.65
C ALA A 82 -1.53 11.36 -0.95
N ASP A 83 -0.78 11.26 0.14
CA ASP A 83 -0.73 10.08 1.03
C ASP A 83 -1.47 10.44 2.32
N ALA A 84 -2.40 9.61 2.75
CA ALA A 84 -3.16 9.82 3.96
C ALA A 84 -3.24 8.54 4.78
N ARG A 85 -3.06 8.67 6.09
CA ARG A 85 -3.19 7.59 7.07
C ARG A 85 -4.00 8.05 8.24
N MET A 86 -4.99 7.27 8.64
CA MET A 86 -5.88 7.62 9.75
C MET A 86 -6.17 6.40 10.62
N ALA A 87 -6.00 6.54 11.93
CA ALA A 87 -6.47 5.61 12.93
C ALA A 87 -7.80 6.12 13.50
N LEU A 88 -8.92 5.63 12.99
CA LEU A 88 -10.27 6.01 13.47
C LEU A 88 -10.47 5.56 14.91
N THR A 89 -9.98 4.37 15.21
CA THR A 89 -9.95 3.79 16.56
C THR A 89 -8.63 3.03 16.72
N ASP A 90 -8.40 2.42 17.88
CA ASP A 90 -7.25 1.51 18.08
C ASP A 90 -7.34 0.24 17.20
N ARG A 91 -8.48 0.00 16.54
CA ARG A 91 -8.73 -1.19 15.69
C ARG A 91 -8.93 -0.87 14.22
N TRP A 92 -9.45 0.32 13.89
CA TRP A 92 -9.77 0.71 12.52
C TRP A 92 -8.73 1.68 11.98
N HIS A 93 -8.14 1.32 10.86
CA HIS A 93 -7.14 2.12 10.15
C HIS A 93 -7.57 2.33 8.71
N LEU A 94 -7.38 3.54 8.21
CA LEU A 94 -7.58 3.93 6.83
C LEU A 94 -6.25 4.39 6.28
N ASP A 95 -5.86 3.88 5.12
CA ASP A 95 -4.71 4.33 4.36
C ASP A 95 -5.18 4.70 2.95
N GLY A 96 -4.62 5.76 2.39
CA GLY A 96 -4.94 6.19 1.03
C GLY A 96 -3.76 6.84 0.36
N LEU A 97 -3.56 6.52 -0.91
CA LEU A 97 -2.64 7.18 -1.82
C LEU A 97 -3.42 7.59 -3.06
N ALA A 98 -3.31 8.84 -3.47
CA ALA A 98 -3.85 9.32 -4.73
C ALA A 98 -2.78 10.10 -5.50
N VAL A 99 -2.74 9.90 -6.80
CA VAL A 99 -1.92 10.66 -7.73
C VAL A 99 -2.87 11.39 -8.68
N LEU A 100 -2.73 12.70 -8.74
CA LEU A 100 -3.55 13.57 -9.58
C LEU A 100 -2.67 14.17 -10.67
N ASP A 101 -3.10 14.04 -11.90
CA ASP A 101 -2.51 14.70 -13.06
C ASP A 101 -3.29 16.00 -13.30
N GLY A 102 -2.70 17.12 -12.89
CA GLY A 102 -3.33 18.43 -13.02
C GLY A 102 -3.52 18.88 -14.45
N ASN A 103 -2.65 18.45 -15.36
CA ASN A 103 -2.68 18.83 -16.78
C ASN A 103 -3.81 18.10 -17.52
N ARG A 104 -4.06 16.86 -17.16
CA ARG A 104 -5.10 16.02 -17.78
C ARG A 104 -6.42 16.01 -17.02
N GLY A 105 -6.44 16.54 -15.79
CA GLY A 105 -7.60 16.48 -14.92
C GLY A 105 -8.00 15.04 -14.57
N SER A 106 -7.04 14.13 -14.47
CA SER A 106 -7.25 12.71 -14.27
C SER A 106 -6.61 12.20 -12.98
N ILE A 107 -7.03 11.03 -12.52
CA ILE A 107 -6.45 10.31 -11.38
C ILE A 107 -5.80 9.03 -11.94
N PRO A 108 -4.51 9.08 -12.31
CA PRO A 108 -3.83 7.90 -12.88
C PRO A 108 -3.62 6.77 -11.87
N LEU A 109 -3.59 7.08 -10.57
CA LEU A 109 -3.42 6.07 -9.54
C LEU A 109 -4.19 6.47 -8.28
N MET A 110 -4.97 5.53 -7.74
CA MET A 110 -5.55 5.65 -6.41
C MET A 110 -5.50 4.30 -5.70
N ILE A 111 -5.03 4.31 -4.47
CA ILE A 111 -5.05 3.16 -3.57
C ILE A 111 -5.79 3.59 -2.32
N SER A 112 -6.81 2.86 -1.92
CA SER A 112 -7.49 3.08 -0.66
C SER A 112 -7.62 1.77 0.09
N ARG A 113 -7.26 1.77 1.37
CA ARG A 113 -7.27 0.57 2.19
C ARG A 113 -7.94 0.85 3.53
N VAL A 114 -8.85 -0.02 3.90
CA VAL A 114 -9.46 -0.10 5.22
C VAL A 114 -8.93 -1.34 5.91
N ARG A 115 -8.44 -1.20 7.16
CA ARG A 115 -7.99 -2.33 7.99
C ARG A 115 -8.72 -2.34 9.31
N TYR A 116 -9.08 -3.54 9.73
CA TYR A 116 -9.60 -3.81 11.06
C TYR A 116 -8.72 -4.85 11.74
N ASP A 117 -8.16 -4.50 12.88
CA ASP A 117 -7.26 -5.34 13.66
C ASP A 117 -7.86 -5.64 15.02
N ARG A 118 -8.01 -6.94 15.30
CA ARG A 118 -8.37 -7.51 16.60
C ARG A 118 -7.54 -8.77 16.84
N ASP A 119 -7.37 -9.15 18.07
CA ASP A 119 -6.49 -10.29 18.44
C ASP A 119 -6.85 -11.59 17.74
N ASP A 120 -8.14 -11.82 17.51
CA ASP A 120 -8.69 -13.04 16.92
C ASP A 120 -9.03 -12.92 15.43
N VAL A 121 -9.11 -11.68 14.90
CA VAL A 121 -9.43 -11.45 13.49
C VAL A 121 -8.76 -10.19 12.97
N ARG A 122 -8.18 -10.28 11.76
CA ARG A 122 -7.75 -9.13 10.97
C ARG A 122 -8.48 -9.16 9.65
N PHE A 123 -8.97 -8.02 9.27
CA PHE A 123 -9.64 -7.82 7.98
C PHE A 123 -9.02 -6.64 7.27
N SER A 124 -8.83 -6.74 5.97
CA SER A 124 -8.48 -5.60 5.13
C SER A 124 -9.26 -5.63 3.83
N PHE A 125 -9.68 -4.46 3.42
CA PHE A 125 -10.27 -4.21 2.11
C PHE A 125 -9.44 -3.14 1.41
N GLU A 126 -9.02 -3.41 0.18
CA GLU A 126 -8.23 -2.52 -0.64
C GLU A 126 -8.90 -2.32 -1.98
N HIS A 127 -9.00 -1.07 -2.39
CA HIS A 127 -9.36 -0.67 -3.74
C HIS A 127 -8.13 -0.05 -4.40
N PHE A 128 -7.75 -0.58 -5.53
CA PHE A 128 -6.68 -0.11 -6.38
C PHE A 128 -7.28 0.33 -7.71
N LEU A 129 -7.06 1.59 -8.09
CA LEU A 129 -7.47 2.17 -9.36
C LEU A 129 -6.22 2.62 -10.12
N ARG A 130 -6.12 2.22 -11.38
CA ARG A 130 -5.05 2.64 -12.29
C ARG A 130 -5.64 3.12 -13.61
N ASP A 131 -5.13 4.27 -14.09
CA ASP A 131 -5.48 4.88 -15.38
C ASP A 131 -7.00 5.01 -15.62
N GLN A 132 -7.80 5.16 -14.56
CA GLN A 132 -9.26 5.27 -14.56
C GLN A 132 -10.02 4.06 -15.14
N THR A 133 -9.32 3.05 -15.63
CA THR A 133 -9.93 1.88 -16.29
C THR A 133 -9.72 0.61 -15.48
N GLN A 134 -8.54 0.39 -14.92
CA GLN A 134 -8.23 -0.80 -14.15
C GLN A 134 -8.60 -0.60 -12.69
N SER A 135 -9.67 -1.24 -12.25
CA SER A 135 -10.15 -1.21 -10.88
C SER A 135 -10.07 -2.61 -10.27
N LEU A 136 -9.29 -2.75 -9.18
CA LEU A 136 -9.12 -4.00 -8.47
C LEU A 136 -9.57 -3.85 -7.01
N TYR A 137 -10.38 -4.77 -6.57
CA TYR A 137 -10.85 -4.86 -5.18
C TYR A 137 -10.25 -6.11 -4.53
N THR A 138 -9.55 -5.94 -3.43
CA THR A 138 -8.97 -7.05 -2.68
C THR A 138 -9.54 -7.06 -1.27
N ALA A 139 -10.23 -8.13 -0.91
CA ALA A 139 -10.62 -8.41 0.46
C ALA A 139 -9.73 -9.51 1.03
N ARG A 140 -9.17 -9.30 2.22
CA ARG A 140 -8.35 -10.27 2.94
C ARG A 140 -8.83 -10.42 4.37
N MET A 141 -8.81 -11.63 4.88
CA MET A 141 -9.17 -11.95 6.26
C MET A 141 -8.18 -12.96 6.85
N ASP A 142 -7.68 -12.65 8.04
CA ASP A 142 -6.86 -13.54 8.86
C ASP A 142 -7.63 -13.87 10.12
N LEU A 143 -7.84 -15.15 10.37
CA LEU A 143 -8.52 -15.67 11.55
C LEU A 143 -7.49 -16.28 12.52
N PHE A 144 -7.59 -15.89 13.79
CA PHE A 144 -6.71 -16.35 14.87
C PHE A 144 -5.22 -16.18 14.58
N PRO A 145 -4.78 -14.98 14.10
CA PRO A 145 -3.39 -14.74 13.73
C PRO A 145 -2.48 -14.98 14.94
N GLY A 146 -1.40 -15.73 14.74
CA GLY A 146 -0.44 -16.04 15.80
C GLY A 146 -0.83 -17.19 16.74
N GLN A 147 -2.05 -17.70 16.67
CA GLN A 147 -2.47 -18.88 17.44
C GLN A 147 -1.95 -20.19 16.82
N ARG A 148 -2.09 -21.29 17.57
CA ARG A 148 -1.69 -22.63 17.10
C ARG A 148 -2.38 -23.02 15.80
N TYR A 149 -3.65 -22.71 15.68
CA TYR A 149 -4.45 -22.89 14.47
C TYR A 149 -4.89 -21.52 13.97
N SER A 150 -4.66 -21.23 12.70
CA SER A 150 -5.06 -19.98 12.06
C SER A 150 -5.48 -20.24 10.62
N ALA A 151 -6.27 -19.33 10.07
CA ALA A 151 -6.66 -19.38 8.68
C ALA A 151 -6.46 -18.00 8.04
N GLN A 152 -6.10 -17.98 6.77
CA GLN A 152 -5.96 -16.77 5.98
C GLN A 152 -6.70 -16.96 4.66
N GLY A 153 -7.47 -15.96 4.26
CA GLY A 153 -8.16 -15.97 2.98
C GLY A 153 -8.07 -14.63 2.29
N TYR A 154 -8.11 -14.63 0.98
CA TYR A 154 -8.30 -13.42 0.18
C TYR A 154 -9.11 -13.71 -1.07
N VAL A 155 -9.77 -12.65 -1.55
CA VAL A 155 -10.43 -12.59 -2.84
C VAL A 155 -10.01 -11.30 -3.53
N ARG A 156 -9.64 -11.37 -4.80
CA ARG A 156 -9.37 -10.24 -5.66
C ARG A 156 -10.34 -10.25 -6.84
N TYR A 157 -11.06 -9.15 -6.99
CA TYR A 157 -12.04 -8.93 -8.03
C TYR A 157 -11.57 -7.80 -8.95
N GLU A 158 -11.67 -7.99 -10.25
CA GLU A 158 -11.37 -6.99 -11.26
C GLU A 158 -12.66 -6.49 -11.91
N ASP A 159 -12.86 -5.17 -11.86
CA ASP A 159 -14.10 -4.55 -12.31
C ASP A 159 -14.22 -4.51 -13.86
N GLU A 160 -13.11 -4.29 -14.55
CA GLU A 160 -13.07 -4.20 -16.01
C GLU A 160 -13.61 -5.46 -16.70
N ASN A 161 -13.22 -6.61 -16.22
CA ASN A 161 -13.66 -7.92 -16.75
C ASN A 161 -14.82 -8.52 -15.95
N GLN A 162 -15.26 -7.84 -14.87
CA GLN A 162 -16.31 -8.31 -13.95
C GLN A 162 -16.07 -9.74 -13.46
N ASP A 163 -14.82 -10.05 -13.11
CA ASP A 163 -14.42 -11.41 -12.79
C ASP A 163 -13.51 -11.46 -11.54
N ILE A 164 -13.47 -12.65 -10.91
CA ILE A 164 -12.54 -12.94 -9.83
C ILE A 164 -11.18 -13.24 -10.43
N GLU A 165 -10.22 -12.30 -10.29
CA GLU A 165 -8.85 -12.51 -10.73
C GLU A 165 -8.18 -13.66 -9.97
N SER A 166 -8.37 -13.68 -8.65
CA SER A 166 -7.85 -14.78 -7.83
C SER A 166 -8.53 -14.84 -6.46
N ALA A 167 -8.63 -16.04 -5.93
CA ALA A 167 -9.07 -16.28 -4.56
C ALA A 167 -8.21 -17.37 -3.92
N ALA A 168 -7.93 -17.27 -2.63
CA ALA A 168 -7.24 -18.32 -1.91
C ALA A 168 -7.70 -18.41 -0.46
N ILE A 169 -7.59 -19.63 0.08
CA ILE A 169 -7.74 -19.90 1.50
C ILE A 169 -6.59 -20.79 1.94
N THR A 170 -5.99 -20.50 3.09
CA THR A 170 -4.89 -21.29 3.66
C THR A 170 -5.14 -21.51 5.14
N PHE A 171 -5.06 -22.74 5.57
CA PHE A 171 -5.10 -23.13 6.97
C PHE A 171 -3.70 -23.40 7.48
N PHE A 172 -3.39 -22.91 8.66
CA PHE A 172 -2.09 -23.06 9.28
C PHE A 172 -2.19 -23.79 10.62
N THR A 173 -1.17 -24.59 10.89
CA THR A 173 -0.92 -25.10 12.23
C THR A 173 0.52 -24.77 12.64
N LYS A 174 0.68 -24.27 13.87
CA LYS A 174 1.97 -23.95 14.45
C LYS A 174 2.38 -25.03 15.45
N GLN A 175 3.58 -25.58 15.24
CA GLN A 175 4.14 -26.60 16.11
C GLN A 175 5.57 -26.21 16.45
N CYS A 176 5.79 -25.80 17.70
CA CYS A 176 7.07 -25.28 18.18
C CYS A 176 7.53 -24.05 17.35
N CYS A 177 8.58 -24.20 16.56
CA CYS A 177 9.22 -23.17 15.74
C CYS A 177 8.84 -23.25 14.25
N LEU A 178 7.95 -24.19 13.89
CA LEU A 178 7.50 -24.37 12.50
C LEU A 178 6.01 -24.07 12.38
N ARG A 179 5.65 -23.47 11.26
CA ARG A 179 4.28 -23.21 10.84
C ARG A 179 4.03 -23.94 9.53
N TYR A 180 3.10 -24.87 9.53
CA TYR A 180 2.68 -25.62 8.35
C TYR A 180 1.42 -25.00 7.78
N GLY A 181 1.36 -24.83 6.47
CA GLY A 181 0.19 -24.30 5.77
C GLY A 181 -0.28 -25.26 4.70
N LEU A 182 -1.60 -25.48 4.64
CA LEU A 182 -2.28 -26.14 3.55
C LEU A 182 -3.26 -25.16 2.95
N GLY A 183 -3.08 -24.83 1.69
CA GLY A 183 -3.87 -23.81 1.00
C GLY A 183 -4.44 -24.32 -0.32
N TYR A 184 -5.54 -23.68 -0.70
CA TYR A 184 -6.17 -23.82 -2.01
C TYR A 184 -6.24 -22.42 -2.65
N ARG A 185 -5.89 -22.32 -3.92
CA ARG A 185 -5.96 -21.11 -4.72
C ARG A 185 -6.68 -21.38 -6.03
N LEU A 186 -7.56 -20.46 -6.37
CA LEU A 186 -8.23 -20.34 -7.66
C LEU A 186 -7.65 -19.12 -8.39
N SER A 187 -7.32 -19.26 -9.65
CA SER A 187 -6.91 -18.16 -10.54
C SER A 187 -7.94 -17.97 -11.65
N ARG A 188 -7.97 -16.80 -12.31
CA ARG A 188 -8.84 -16.48 -13.46
C ARG A 188 -8.79 -17.53 -14.57
N THR A 189 -7.65 -18.17 -14.79
CA THR A 189 -7.45 -19.21 -15.80
C THR A 189 -8.07 -20.55 -15.40
N ASP A 190 -8.98 -20.61 -14.41
CA ASP A 190 -9.51 -21.82 -13.81
C ASP A 190 -8.42 -22.80 -13.31
N GLU A 191 -7.23 -22.26 -13.06
CA GLU A 191 -6.16 -23.04 -12.45
C GLU A 191 -6.40 -23.23 -10.96
N HIS A 192 -6.62 -24.48 -10.58
CA HIS A 192 -6.76 -24.91 -9.21
C HIS A 192 -5.41 -25.34 -8.66
N GLN A 193 -4.92 -24.69 -7.62
CA GLN A 193 -3.65 -25.03 -7.00
C GLN A 193 -3.83 -25.41 -5.54
N ILE A 194 -3.30 -26.57 -5.15
CA ILE A 194 -3.13 -26.94 -3.75
C ILE A 194 -1.69 -26.60 -3.39
N ARG A 195 -1.51 -25.84 -2.31
CA ARG A 195 -0.20 -25.42 -1.82
C ARG A 195 0.05 -25.97 -0.44
N PHE A 196 1.20 -26.58 -0.28
CA PHE A 196 1.77 -26.89 1.02
C PHE A 196 2.94 -25.96 1.30
N SER A 197 3.00 -25.38 2.50
CA SER A 197 4.06 -24.46 2.89
C SER A 197 4.58 -24.77 4.29
N VAL A 198 5.88 -24.55 4.49
CA VAL A 198 6.51 -24.67 5.81
C VAL A 198 7.30 -23.38 6.05
N HIS A 199 7.04 -22.70 7.15
CA HIS A 199 7.68 -21.47 7.55
C HIS A 199 8.31 -21.61 8.94
N LEU A 200 9.42 -20.91 9.16
CA LEU A 200 9.96 -20.76 10.51
C LEU A 200 9.13 -19.74 11.29
N ALA A 201 8.45 -20.18 12.32
CA ALA A 201 7.54 -19.33 13.11
C ALA A 201 8.24 -18.18 13.86
N ALA A 202 9.58 -18.20 13.97
CA ALA A 202 10.36 -17.14 14.60
C ALA A 202 10.39 -15.83 13.77
N PHE A 203 10.07 -15.87 12.48
CA PHE A 203 10.10 -14.74 11.56
C PHE A 203 8.70 -14.17 11.23
N ASP A 204 7.63 -14.76 11.79
CA ASP A 204 6.24 -14.31 11.61
C ASP A 204 5.89 -13.17 12.60
N ARG A 205 6.65 -12.06 12.62
CA ARG A 205 6.33 -10.87 13.42
C ARG A 205 5.80 -9.73 12.58
#